data_ef7b3a10000ca4ca30c3dd81dec377de
#
_entry.id   ef7b3a10000ca4ca30c3dd81dec377de
#
_cell.length_a   1.000
_cell.length_b   1.000
_cell.length_c   1.000
_cell.angle_alpha   90.00
_cell.angle_beta   90.00
_cell.angle_gamma   90.00
#
_symmetry.space_group_name_H-M   'P 1'
#
loop_
_entity.id
_entity.type
_entity.pdbx_description
1 polymer ?
#
loop_
_entity_poly.entity_id
_entity_poly.type
_entity_poly.pdbx_seq_one_letter_code
_entity_poly.pdbx_strand_id
1 'polypeptide(L)'
;MEAINRPLSVEEIDFRIQSINNGKYATILAYKDARVDMNRLDEAFGVFGWKREHTRDNKNCIISIWDAENKHWVSKEDTGTESNTEQAKGLASDSFKRAGFNIGIGRELYDYPVISIRLNDDEVTKVGDKYRQSYNLKLKDWTWESKFEDSKIVFLKATDDKGKGRYLWSIGNKAKPIQSKTESLLAMDAAALAGAIKFVAGGGDISKINTKYKMSKAQELQIKSAVKNG
;
A
#
# COMPACT_ATOMS: atom_id res chain seq x y z
N MET A 1 17.67 -22.35 -5.80
CA MET A 1 16.42 -22.32 -6.63
C MET A 1 15.19 -21.89 -5.82
N GLU A 2 15.04 -22.31 -4.56
CA GLU A 2 13.94 -21.89 -3.69
C GLU A 2 13.87 -20.36 -3.53
N ALA A 3 14.99 -19.70 -3.30
CA ALA A 3 15.07 -18.23 -3.18
C ALA A 3 14.53 -17.48 -4.41
N ILE A 4 14.60 -18.07 -5.59
CA ILE A 4 14.08 -17.48 -6.84
C ILE A 4 12.57 -17.69 -6.97
N ASN A 5 12.07 -18.85 -6.57
CA ASN A 5 10.69 -19.27 -6.84
C ASN A 5 9.71 -18.95 -5.70
N ARG A 6 10.21 -18.66 -4.49
CA ARG A 6 9.33 -18.28 -3.38
C ARG A 6 8.71 -16.91 -3.65
N PRO A 7 7.41 -16.69 -3.36
CA PRO A 7 6.80 -15.37 -3.43
C PRO A 7 7.58 -14.33 -2.63
N LEU A 8 7.48 -13.06 -3.01
CA LEU A 8 8.04 -11.96 -2.24
C LEU A 8 7.32 -11.87 -0.88
N SER A 9 8.09 -11.68 0.18
CA SER A 9 7.52 -11.32 1.48
C SER A 9 7.02 -9.86 1.46
N VAL A 10 6.23 -9.48 2.44
CA VAL A 10 5.71 -8.10 2.53
C VAL A 10 6.84 -7.08 2.67
N GLU A 11 7.96 -7.45 3.31
CA GLU A 11 9.14 -6.61 3.48
C GLU A 11 9.94 -6.42 2.18
N GLU A 12 9.72 -7.27 1.19
CA GLU A 12 10.34 -7.18 -0.15
C GLU A 12 9.47 -6.41 -1.15
N ILE A 13 8.27 -5.96 -0.72
CA ILE A 13 7.30 -5.25 -1.55
C ILE A 13 7.11 -3.84 -1.02
N ASP A 14 7.30 -2.87 -1.90
CA ASP A 14 6.95 -1.48 -1.66
C ASP A 14 5.62 -1.12 -2.32
N PHE A 15 4.94 -0.12 -1.78
CA PHE A 15 3.66 0.38 -2.28
C PHE A 15 3.76 1.88 -2.56
N ARG A 16 3.33 2.29 -3.75
CA ARG A 16 3.32 3.71 -4.14
C ARG A 16 2.04 4.09 -4.87
N ILE A 17 1.72 5.37 -4.84
CA ILE A 17 0.63 5.90 -5.66
C ILE A 17 1.03 5.85 -7.14
N GLN A 18 0.20 5.24 -7.95
CA GLN A 18 0.29 5.26 -9.40
C GLN A 18 -0.51 6.43 -9.97
N SER A 19 -1.74 6.64 -9.48
CA SER A 19 -2.61 7.72 -9.93
C SER A 19 -3.61 8.11 -8.83
N ILE A 20 -4.14 9.33 -8.92
CA ILE A 20 -5.23 9.82 -8.07
C ILE A 20 -6.37 10.26 -8.97
N ASN A 21 -7.55 9.67 -8.78
CA ASN A 21 -8.75 9.92 -9.56
C ASN A 21 -9.69 10.85 -8.79
N ASN A 22 -10.02 12.00 -9.40
CA ASN A 22 -10.97 13.00 -8.86
C ASN A 22 -10.68 13.44 -7.41
N GLY A 23 -9.43 13.34 -6.94
CA GLY A 23 -9.06 13.66 -5.58
C GLY A 23 -9.69 12.77 -4.49
N LYS A 24 -10.33 11.65 -4.86
CA LYS A 24 -11.05 10.77 -3.93
C LYS A 24 -10.47 9.37 -3.81
N TYR A 25 -9.90 8.86 -4.88
CA TYR A 25 -9.36 7.50 -4.91
C TYR A 25 -7.94 7.51 -5.45
N ALA A 26 -7.06 6.76 -4.81
CA ALA A 26 -5.72 6.49 -5.32
C ALA A 26 -5.61 5.04 -5.78
N THR A 27 -5.00 4.85 -6.94
CA THR A 27 -4.53 3.54 -7.39
C THR A 27 -3.13 3.34 -6.85
N ILE A 28 -2.92 2.24 -6.13
CA ILE A 28 -1.64 1.88 -5.54
C ILE A 28 -0.99 0.80 -6.39
N LEU A 29 0.28 0.96 -6.65
CA LEU A 29 1.14 -0.03 -7.31
C LEU A 29 2.00 -0.73 -6.27
N ALA A 30 1.91 -2.06 -6.22
CA ALA A 30 2.87 -2.90 -5.52
C ALA A 30 4.08 -3.11 -6.44
N TYR A 31 5.29 -2.95 -5.92
CA TYR A 31 6.52 -3.12 -6.70
C TYR A 31 7.66 -3.59 -5.81
N LYS A 32 8.73 -4.12 -6.40
CA LYS A 32 9.96 -4.49 -5.70
C LYS A 32 11.07 -3.49 -5.99
N ASP A 33 11.94 -3.26 -5.01
CA ASP A 33 13.21 -2.55 -5.22
C ASP A 33 14.23 -3.47 -5.93
N ALA A 34 15.15 -2.88 -6.69
CA ALA A 34 16.19 -3.65 -7.39
C ALA A 34 17.12 -4.43 -6.45
N ARG A 35 17.23 -4.00 -5.18
CA ARG A 35 18.00 -4.72 -4.16
C ARG A 35 17.38 -6.06 -3.80
N VAL A 36 16.07 -6.21 -3.93
CA VAL A 36 15.39 -7.50 -3.74
C VAL A 36 15.91 -8.50 -4.77
N ASP A 37 16.00 -8.11 -6.04
CA ASP A 37 16.56 -8.98 -7.08
C ASP A 37 18.02 -9.35 -6.78
N MET A 38 18.86 -8.41 -6.36
CA MET A 38 20.26 -8.68 -5.99
C MET A 38 20.33 -9.68 -4.84
N ASN A 39 19.61 -9.44 -3.74
CA ASN A 39 19.60 -10.32 -2.58
C ASN A 39 19.14 -11.74 -2.92
N ARG A 40 18.11 -11.87 -3.75
CA ARG A 40 17.60 -13.17 -4.20
C ARG A 40 18.58 -13.91 -5.10
N LEU A 41 19.28 -13.20 -5.97
CA LEU A 41 20.32 -13.79 -6.82
C LEU A 41 21.54 -14.20 -5.98
N ASP A 42 21.95 -13.41 -4.99
CA ASP A 42 23.02 -13.73 -4.08
C ASP A 42 22.67 -14.95 -3.20
N GLU A 43 21.43 -15.01 -2.68
CA GLU A 43 20.90 -16.14 -1.91
C GLU A 43 20.87 -17.45 -2.72
N ALA A 44 20.46 -17.36 -4.01
CA ALA A 44 20.27 -18.54 -4.84
C ALA A 44 21.57 -19.07 -5.46
N PHE A 45 22.50 -18.20 -5.84
CA PHE A 45 23.66 -18.53 -6.67
C PHE A 45 24.99 -18.11 -6.05
N GLY A 46 24.96 -17.40 -4.93
CA GLY A 46 26.15 -16.75 -4.35
C GLY A 46 26.58 -15.50 -5.13
N VAL A 47 27.32 -14.61 -4.48
CA VAL A 47 27.75 -13.32 -5.03
C VAL A 47 28.51 -13.44 -6.35
N PHE A 48 29.22 -14.54 -6.59
CA PHE A 48 30.00 -14.80 -7.80
C PHE A 48 29.30 -15.72 -8.80
N GLY A 49 28.15 -16.27 -8.46
CA GLY A 49 27.41 -17.21 -9.32
C GLY A 49 26.51 -16.54 -10.36
N TRP A 50 26.41 -15.22 -10.33
CA TRP A 50 25.63 -14.45 -11.29
C TRP A 50 26.34 -13.15 -11.67
N LYS A 51 25.94 -12.58 -12.81
CA LYS A 51 26.39 -11.26 -13.26
C LYS A 51 25.27 -10.52 -13.99
N ARG A 52 25.38 -9.19 -14.05
CA ARG A 52 24.49 -8.36 -14.88
C ARG A 52 25.30 -7.49 -15.83
N GLU A 53 24.70 -7.19 -16.96
CA GLU A 53 25.23 -6.28 -17.95
C GLU A 53 24.11 -5.40 -18.48
N HIS A 54 24.37 -4.11 -18.64
CA HIS A 54 23.43 -3.18 -19.24
C HIS A 54 23.90 -2.82 -20.65
N THR A 55 22.96 -2.84 -21.60
CA THR A 55 23.19 -2.47 -23.00
C THR A 55 22.23 -1.36 -23.43
N ARG A 56 22.45 -0.77 -24.59
CA ARG A 56 21.59 0.28 -25.17
C ARG A 56 21.31 1.43 -24.18
N ASP A 57 22.36 2.04 -23.63
CA ASP A 57 22.24 3.14 -22.66
C ASP A 57 21.32 2.79 -21.47
N ASN A 58 21.54 1.62 -20.87
CA ASN A 58 20.78 1.06 -19.75
C ASN A 58 19.32 0.66 -20.06
N LYS A 59 18.87 0.74 -21.31
CA LYS A 59 17.53 0.29 -21.69
C LYS A 59 17.34 -1.19 -21.49
N ASN A 60 18.35 -2.00 -21.81
CA ASN A 60 18.30 -3.44 -21.64
C ASN A 60 19.21 -3.88 -20.50
N CYS A 61 18.76 -4.90 -19.76
CA CYS A 61 19.57 -5.60 -18.77
C CYS A 61 19.60 -7.07 -19.06
N ILE A 62 20.81 -7.65 -19.08
CA ILE A 62 21.06 -9.07 -19.20
C ILE A 62 21.49 -9.56 -17.82
N ILE A 63 20.77 -10.53 -17.25
CA ILE A 63 21.20 -11.27 -16.07
C ILE A 63 21.67 -12.65 -16.53
N SER A 64 22.91 -12.98 -16.18
CA SER A 64 23.52 -14.27 -16.49
C SER A 64 23.80 -15.05 -15.19
N ILE A 65 23.43 -16.32 -15.18
CA ILE A 65 23.62 -17.24 -14.08
C ILE A 65 24.56 -18.36 -14.54
N TRP A 66 25.53 -18.69 -13.71
CA TRP A 66 26.46 -19.79 -14.03
C TRP A 66 25.77 -21.15 -13.80
N ASP A 67 25.66 -21.91 -14.86
CA ASP A 67 25.26 -23.32 -14.79
C ASP A 67 26.51 -24.19 -14.57
N ALA A 68 26.68 -24.64 -13.32
CA ALA A 68 27.84 -25.43 -12.93
C ALA A 68 27.84 -26.84 -13.54
N GLU A 69 26.69 -27.40 -13.83
CA GLU A 69 26.53 -28.73 -14.43
C GLU A 69 26.98 -28.71 -15.89
N ASN A 70 26.46 -27.78 -16.66
CA ASN A 70 26.74 -27.66 -18.09
C ASN A 70 27.91 -26.73 -18.42
N LYS A 71 28.54 -26.10 -17.40
CA LYS A 71 29.70 -25.23 -17.50
C LYS A 71 29.53 -24.05 -18.49
N HIS A 72 28.37 -23.40 -18.47
CA HIS A 72 28.11 -22.24 -19.30
C HIS A 72 27.23 -21.20 -18.58
N TRP A 73 27.19 -20.00 -19.13
CA TRP A 73 26.31 -18.94 -18.64
C TRP A 73 24.93 -19.03 -19.30
N VAL A 74 23.88 -19.09 -18.48
CA VAL A 74 22.49 -18.98 -18.92
C VAL A 74 22.04 -17.54 -18.72
N SER A 75 21.59 -16.89 -19.78
CA SER A 75 21.25 -15.47 -19.75
C SER A 75 19.79 -15.20 -20.05
N LYS A 76 19.23 -14.22 -19.36
CA LYS A 76 17.90 -13.64 -19.61
C LYS A 76 18.02 -12.15 -19.78
N GLU A 77 17.35 -11.60 -20.78
CA GLU A 77 17.36 -10.16 -21.10
C GLU A 77 15.96 -9.59 -21.02
N ASP A 78 15.84 -8.33 -20.60
CA ASP A 78 14.60 -7.54 -20.72
C ASP A 78 14.91 -6.06 -20.88
N THR A 79 13.90 -5.31 -21.36
CA THR A 79 13.97 -3.89 -21.64
C THR A 79 13.20 -3.10 -20.60
N GLY A 80 13.84 -2.09 -20.02
CA GLY A 80 13.20 -1.15 -19.11
C GLY A 80 12.46 -0.04 -19.82
N THR A 81 11.61 0.64 -19.10
CA THR A 81 10.91 1.85 -19.52
C THR A 81 11.47 3.08 -18.81
N GLU A 82 11.50 4.23 -19.47
CA GLU A 82 12.00 5.47 -18.90
C GLU A 82 11.11 5.96 -17.74
N SER A 83 11.76 6.41 -16.66
CA SER A 83 11.11 7.08 -15.54
C SER A 83 10.98 8.57 -15.79
N ASN A 84 9.89 9.20 -15.38
CA ASN A 84 9.65 10.64 -15.56
C ASN A 84 10.52 11.53 -14.66
N THR A 85 11.26 10.99 -13.69
CA THR A 85 11.94 11.79 -12.65
C THR A 85 13.47 11.64 -12.62
N GLU A 86 14.01 10.47 -12.94
CA GLU A 86 15.48 10.22 -13.01
C GLU A 86 15.72 9.21 -14.14
N GLN A 87 15.73 9.71 -15.39
CA GLN A 87 15.66 8.86 -16.58
C GLN A 87 16.72 7.75 -16.61
N ALA A 88 18.02 8.08 -16.56
CA ALA A 88 19.08 7.08 -16.73
C ALA A 88 19.17 6.07 -15.57
N LYS A 89 19.06 6.53 -14.31
CA LYS A 89 19.11 5.67 -13.12
C LYS A 89 17.85 4.83 -12.99
N GLY A 90 16.70 5.44 -13.27
CA GLY A 90 15.40 4.75 -13.28
C GLY A 90 15.36 3.65 -14.33
N LEU A 91 15.90 3.91 -15.51
CA LEU A 91 15.97 3.00 -16.63
C LEU A 91 16.81 1.74 -16.32
N ALA A 92 18.02 1.93 -15.78
CA ALA A 92 18.89 0.82 -15.37
C ALA A 92 18.24 -0.05 -14.27
N SER A 93 17.58 0.57 -13.28
CA SER A 93 16.87 -0.16 -12.22
C SER A 93 15.65 -0.90 -12.77
N ASP A 94 14.91 -0.30 -13.69
CA ASP A 94 13.72 -0.91 -14.27
C ASP A 94 14.08 -2.09 -15.18
N SER A 95 15.05 -1.93 -16.09
CA SER A 95 15.52 -3.02 -16.95
C SER A 95 16.05 -4.22 -16.16
N PHE A 96 16.76 -3.97 -15.03
CA PHE A 96 17.24 -5.02 -14.15
C PHE A 96 16.10 -5.77 -13.45
N LYS A 97 15.13 -5.07 -12.88
CA LYS A 97 13.95 -5.69 -12.25
C LYS A 97 13.14 -6.51 -13.24
N ARG A 98 13.02 -6.03 -14.49
CA ARG A 98 12.32 -6.75 -15.55
C ARG A 98 13.06 -8.02 -15.96
N ALA A 99 14.39 -7.97 -16.10
CA ALA A 99 15.20 -9.17 -16.31
C ALA A 99 15.08 -10.16 -15.13
N GLY A 100 14.95 -9.65 -13.89
CA GLY A 100 14.66 -10.46 -12.70
C GLY A 100 13.33 -11.21 -12.78
N PHE A 101 12.27 -10.59 -13.34
CA PHE A 101 11.01 -11.30 -13.60
C PHE A 101 11.19 -12.46 -14.59
N ASN A 102 12.06 -12.32 -15.60
CA ASN A 102 12.34 -13.41 -16.55
C ASN A 102 13.06 -14.59 -15.90
N ILE A 103 13.77 -14.37 -14.79
CA ILE A 103 14.38 -15.42 -13.99
C ILE A 103 13.36 -16.08 -13.07
N GLY A 104 12.38 -15.33 -12.57
CA GLY A 104 11.30 -15.81 -11.69
C GLY A 104 11.05 -14.94 -10.46
N ILE A 105 11.91 -13.97 -10.18
CA ILE A 105 11.87 -13.16 -8.96
C ILE A 105 10.69 -12.18 -9.01
N GLY A 106 9.68 -12.40 -8.17
CA GLY A 106 8.56 -11.46 -7.98
C GLY A 106 7.53 -11.47 -9.10
N ARG A 107 7.41 -12.54 -9.90
CA ARG A 107 6.39 -12.64 -10.97
C ARG A 107 4.97 -12.49 -10.46
N GLU A 108 4.71 -12.89 -9.24
CA GLU A 108 3.41 -12.76 -8.57
C GLU A 108 2.93 -11.31 -8.44
N LEU A 109 3.81 -10.30 -8.58
CA LEU A 109 3.39 -8.89 -8.60
C LEU A 109 2.47 -8.57 -9.79
N TYR A 110 2.54 -9.34 -10.88
CA TYR A 110 1.60 -9.21 -12.00
C TYR A 110 0.21 -9.75 -11.70
N ASP A 111 0.08 -10.62 -10.69
CA ASP A 111 -1.17 -11.23 -10.26
C ASP A 111 -1.85 -10.42 -9.12
N TYR A 112 -1.22 -9.33 -8.67
CA TYR A 112 -1.80 -8.47 -7.64
C TYR A 112 -3.10 -7.83 -8.12
N PRO A 113 -4.12 -7.77 -7.27
CA PRO A 113 -5.36 -7.10 -7.61
C PRO A 113 -5.12 -5.60 -7.81
N VAL A 114 -5.98 -4.94 -8.56
CA VAL A 114 -5.98 -3.47 -8.61
C VAL A 114 -6.28 -2.93 -7.22
N ILE A 115 -5.27 -2.30 -6.61
CA ILE A 115 -5.39 -1.74 -5.28
C ILE A 115 -5.93 -0.31 -5.41
N SER A 116 -7.19 -0.10 -5.05
CA SER A 116 -7.82 1.21 -5.02
C SER A 116 -8.18 1.56 -3.59
N ILE A 117 -7.64 2.67 -3.08
CA ILE A 117 -7.94 3.18 -1.75
C ILE A 117 -8.73 4.48 -1.83
N ARG A 118 -9.65 4.68 -0.89
CA ARG A 118 -10.31 5.97 -0.71
C ARG A 118 -9.38 6.88 0.09
N LEU A 119 -9.17 8.10 -0.42
CA LEU A 119 -8.40 9.14 0.25
C LEU A 119 -9.29 9.93 1.21
N ASN A 120 -8.70 10.37 2.32
CA ASN A 120 -9.27 11.42 3.16
C ASN A 120 -8.93 12.79 2.55
N ASP A 121 -9.68 13.83 2.92
CA ASP A 121 -9.50 15.16 2.31
C ASP A 121 -8.13 15.79 2.59
N ASP A 122 -7.48 15.41 3.70
CA ASP A 122 -6.15 15.85 4.09
C ASP A 122 -5.01 15.04 3.44
N GLU A 123 -5.30 13.91 2.79
CA GLU A 123 -4.32 13.04 2.14
C GLU A 123 -4.03 13.43 0.68
N VAL A 124 -4.79 14.38 0.15
CA VAL A 124 -4.70 14.81 -1.26
C VAL A 124 -4.62 16.32 -1.38
N THR A 125 -3.84 16.81 -2.33
CA THR A 125 -3.73 18.23 -2.67
C THR A 125 -3.98 18.43 -4.15
N LYS A 126 -4.80 19.43 -4.51
CA LYS A 126 -5.00 19.83 -5.91
C LYS A 126 -3.90 20.80 -6.32
N VAL A 127 -3.19 20.48 -7.41
CA VAL A 127 -2.14 21.31 -7.99
C VAL A 127 -2.46 21.54 -9.47
N GLY A 128 -2.97 22.72 -9.80
CA GLY A 128 -3.56 23.00 -11.12
C GLY A 128 -4.75 22.06 -11.38
N ASP A 129 -4.74 21.38 -12.52
CA ASP A 129 -5.78 20.42 -12.90
C ASP A 129 -5.51 18.97 -12.40
N LYS A 130 -4.41 18.76 -11.67
CA LYS A 130 -4.00 17.44 -11.20
C LYS A 130 -4.10 17.32 -9.68
N TYR A 131 -4.36 16.09 -9.23
CA TYR A 131 -4.31 15.74 -7.82
C TYR A 131 -2.98 15.06 -7.50
N ARG A 132 -2.40 15.40 -6.36
CA ARG A 132 -1.15 14.83 -5.85
C ARG A 132 -1.33 14.39 -4.42
N GLN A 133 -0.53 13.41 -4.01
CA GLN A 133 -0.40 12.98 -2.61
C GLN A 133 0.01 14.16 -1.74
N SER A 134 -0.67 14.36 -0.62
CA SER A 134 -0.24 15.28 0.42
C SER A 134 0.77 14.60 1.36
N TYR A 135 1.41 15.40 2.21
CA TYR A 135 2.32 14.90 3.25
C TYR A 135 1.65 13.94 4.25
N ASN A 136 0.33 14.06 4.44
CA ASN A 136 -0.42 13.26 5.41
C ASN A 136 -0.68 11.81 4.95
N LEU A 137 -0.52 11.51 3.66
CA LEU A 137 -0.63 10.14 3.16
C LEU A 137 0.75 9.46 3.18
N LYS A 138 0.98 8.63 4.18
CA LYS A 138 2.26 7.97 4.44
C LYS A 138 2.15 6.46 4.20
N LEU A 139 2.07 6.03 2.94
CA LEU A 139 1.95 4.62 2.58
C LEU A 139 3.06 3.72 3.16
N LYS A 140 4.25 4.29 3.43
CA LYS A 140 5.37 3.57 4.03
C LYS A 140 5.14 3.18 5.50
N ASP A 141 4.27 3.94 6.19
CA ASP A 141 3.93 3.70 7.60
C ASP A 141 2.71 2.77 7.73
N TRP A 142 2.16 2.29 6.62
CA TRP A 142 1.03 1.37 6.61
C TRP A 142 1.51 -0.08 6.77
N THR A 143 0.68 -0.88 7.44
CA THR A 143 0.89 -2.32 7.54
C THR A 143 0.16 -3.02 6.40
N TRP A 144 0.90 -3.83 5.65
CA TRP A 144 0.39 -4.66 4.58
C TRP A 144 0.46 -6.13 4.97
N GLU A 145 -0.58 -6.88 4.66
CA GLU A 145 -0.68 -8.32 4.92
C GLU A 145 -1.05 -9.00 3.60
N SER A 146 -0.29 -10.00 3.19
CA SER A 146 -0.57 -10.81 1.99
C SER A 146 -0.55 -12.30 2.32
N LYS A 147 -1.33 -13.10 1.59
CA LYS A 147 -1.27 -14.56 1.62
C LYS A 147 -1.22 -15.10 0.21
N PHE A 148 -0.44 -16.16 0.04
CA PHE A 148 -0.26 -16.84 -1.23
C PHE A 148 -0.66 -18.30 -1.09
N GLU A 149 -1.27 -18.85 -2.14
CA GLU A 149 -1.53 -20.27 -2.34
C GLU A 149 -1.03 -20.62 -3.75
N ASP A 150 -0.21 -21.66 -3.87
CA ASP A 150 0.42 -22.07 -5.13
C ASP A 150 1.08 -20.89 -5.89
N SER A 151 1.83 -20.06 -5.17
CA SER A 151 2.50 -18.85 -5.68
C SER A 151 1.55 -17.76 -6.22
N LYS A 152 0.23 -17.89 -6.02
CA LYS A 152 -0.77 -16.87 -6.38
C LYS A 152 -1.25 -16.12 -5.14
N ILE A 153 -1.38 -14.82 -5.26
CA ILE A 153 -1.95 -14.03 -4.17
C ILE A 153 -3.43 -14.35 -4.00
N VAL A 154 -3.83 -14.70 -2.78
CA VAL A 154 -5.23 -15.02 -2.43
C VAL A 154 -5.84 -14.04 -1.43
N PHE A 155 -5.01 -13.23 -0.78
CA PHE A 155 -5.44 -12.25 0.20
C PHE A 155 -4.48 -11.07 0.23
N LEU A 156 -5.02 -9.85 0.32
CA LEU A 156 -4.27 -8.62 0.52
C LEU A 156 -5.08 -7.66 1.39
N LYS A 157 -4.44 -7.15 2.45
CA LYS A 157 -5.02 -6.16 3.37
C LYS A 157 -4.04 -5.03 3.61
N ALA A 158 -4.55 -3.82 3.73
CA ALA A 158 -3.80 -2.65 4.16
C ALA A 158 -4.47 -1.98 5.35
N THR A 159 -3.64 -1.60 6.34
CA THR A 159 -4.04 -0.88 7.55
C THR A 159 -3.14 0.34 7.69
N ASP A 160 -3.71 1.53 7.90
CA ASP A 160 -2.92 2.76 8.03
C ASP A 160 -2.20 2.85 9.39
N ASP A 161 -1.37 3.88 9.55
CA ASP A 161 -0.59 4.19 10.75
C ASP A 161 -1.44 4.41 12.02
N LYS A 162 -2.76 4.62 11.85
CA LYS A 162 -3.74 4.78 12.93
C LYS A 162 -4.50 3.49 13.25
N GLY A 163 -4.11 2.38 12.62
CA GLY A 163 -4.76 1.07 12.80
C GLY A 163 -6.09 0.92 12.05
N LYS A 164 -6.44 1.85 11.14
CA LYS A 164 -7.66 1.79 10.36
C LYS A 164 -7.46 0.97 9.10
N GLY A 165 -8.35 0.02 8.83
CA GLY A 165 -8.36 -0.73 7.57
C GLY A 165 -8.63 0.20 6.38
N ARG A 166 -7.78 0.13 5.36
CA ARG A 166 -7.84 0.99 4.16
C ARG A 166 -8.12 0.19 2.88
N TYR A 167 -7.76 -1.07 2.87
CA TYR A 167 -7.97 -1.98 1.76
C TYR A 167 -8.13 -3.41 2.26
N LEU A 168 -9.02 -4.17 1.63
CA LEU A 168 -9.20 -5.60 1.86
C LEU A 168 -9.63 -6.27 0.55
N TRP A 169 -8.91 -7.30 0.18
CA TRP A 169 -9.24 -8.16 -0.95
C TRP A 169 -8.94 -9.62 -0.62
N SER A 170 -9.79 -10.51 -1.10
CA SER A 170 -9.54 -11.96 -1.10
C SER A 170 -10.09 -12.59 -2.37
N ILE A 171 -9.51 -13.73 -2.78
CA ILE A 171 -9.97 -14.45 -3.95
C ILE A 171 -11.46 -14.82 -3.78
N GLY A 172 -12.27 -14.63 -4.83
CA GLY A 172 -13.72 -14.83 -4.78
C GLY A 172 -14.52 -13.60 -4.31
N ASN A 173 -13.90 -12.61 -3.67
CA ASN A 173 -14.51 -11.32 -3.34
C ASN A 173 -13.92 -10.21 -4.22
N LYS A 174 -14.78 -9.46 -4.92
CA LYS A 174 -14.31 -8.25 -5.62
C LYS A 174 -13.74 -7.29 -4.58
N ALA A 175 -12.49 -6.83 -4.80
CA ALA A 175 -11.87 -5.82 -3.98
C ALA A 175 -12.80 -4.60 -3.87
N LYS A 176 -13.24 -4.29 -2.66
CA LYS A 176 -13.94 -3.04 -2.37
C LYS A 176 -12.97 -2.18 -1.57
N PRO A 177 -12.74 -0.90 -1.95
CA PRO A 177 -12.10 0.03 -1.05
C PRO A 177 -12.88 -0.02 0.26
N ILE A 178 -12.22 -0.23 1.39
CA ILE A 178 -12.89 -0.12 2.68
C ILE A 178 -13.36 1.33 2.73
N GLN A 179 -14.65 1.52 2.52
CA GLN A 179 -15.25 2.80 2.83
C GLN A 179 -15.05 2.95 4.32
N SER A 180 -14.15 3.86 4.71
CA SER A 180 -14.28 4.39 6.03
C SER A 180 -15.72 4.90 6.09
N LYS A 181 -16.61 4.23 6.79
CA LYS A 181 -17.65 4.96 7.47
C LYS A 181 -16.94 5.89 8.44
N THR A 182 -16.50 7.02 7.95
CA THR A 182 -16.68 8.24 8.70
C THR A 182 -18.20 8.32 8.75
N GLU A 183 -18.82 7.73 9.77
CA GLU A 183 -20.12 8.18 10.18
C GLU A 183 -19.90 9.67 10.35
N SER A 184 -20.40 10.44 9.41
CA SER A 184 -20.47 11.89 9.59
C SER A 184 -21.22 12.01 10.90
N LEU A 185 -20.51 12.43 11.96
CA LEU A 185 -21.09 12.58 13.27
C LEU A 185 -22.40 13.34 13.07
N LEU A 186 -23.51 12.74 13.49
CA LEU A 186 -24.82 13.31 13.29
C LEU A 186 -24.84 14.67 13.98
N ALA A 187 -25.38 15.68 13.33
CA ALA A 187 -25.60 16.97 14.00
C ALA A 187 -26.50 16.70 15.21
N MET A 188 -26.09 17.18 16.41
CA MET A 188 -26.86 16.98 17.60
C MET A 188 -28.03 17.98 17.63
N ASP A 189 -29.24 17.47 17.35
CA ASP A 189 -30.48 18.22 17.51
C ASP A 189 -30.93 18.30 19.00
N ALA A 190 -32.00 18.98 19.27
CA ALA A 190 -32.50 19.17 20.64
C ALA A 190 -32.93 17.84 21.31
N ALA A 191 -33.48 16.88 20.54
CA ALA A 191 -33.91 15.59 21.05
C ALA A 191 -32.69 14.70 21.40
N ALA A 192 -31.68 14.68 20.53
CA ALA A 192 -30.42 13.98 20.76
C ALA A 192 -29.65 14.57 21.95
N LEU A 193 -29.68 15.88 22.13
CA LEU A 193 -29.06 16.57 23.29
C LEU A 193 -29.75 16.15 24.59
N ALA A 194 -31.09 16.15 24.64
CA ALA A 194 -31.85 15.71 25.83
C ALA A 194 -31.57 14.24 26.16
N GLY A 195 -31.48 13.36 25.15
CA GLY A 195 -31.09 11.97 25.32
C GLY A 195 -29.67 11.79 25.85
N ALA A 196 -28.73 12.57 25.35
CA ALA A 196 -27.32 12.57 25.77
C ALA A 196 -27.17 13.01 27.24
N ILE A 197 -27.91 14.05 27.64
CA ILE A 197 -27.95 14.54 29.04
C ILE A 197 -28.48 13.42 29.96
N LYS A 198 -29.59 12.76 29.63
CA LYS A 198 -30.13 11.63 30.43
C LYS A 198 -29.17 10.46 30.53
N PHE A 199 -28.48 10.13 29.42
CA PHE A 199 -27.52 9.03 29.39
C PHE A 199 -26.33 9.28 30.32
N VAL A 200 -25.78 10.51 30.32
CA VAL A 200 -24.61 10.87 31.13
C VAL A 200 -25.01 11.08 32.59
N ALA A 201 -26.19 11.64 32.87
CA ALA A 201 -26.74 11.72 34.23
C ALA A 201 -26.99 10.33 34.86
N GLY A 202 -27.27 9.31 34.04
CA GLY A 202 -27.38 7.90 34.45
C GLY A 202 -26.05 7.14 34.53
N GLY A 203 -24.89 7.84 34.51
CA GLY A 203 -23.56 7.23 34.61
C GLY A 203 -22.94 6.77 33.26
N GLY A 204 -23.54 7.15 32.14
CA GLY A 204 -23.01 6.87 30.82
C GLY A 204 -21.76 7.69 30.49
N ASP A 205 -20.81 7.10 29.71
CA ASP A 205 -19.58 7.75 29.31
C ASP A 205 -19.81 8.73 28.16
N ILE A 206 -19.43 10.00 28.34
CA ILE A 206 -19.52 11.08 27.36
C ILE A 206 -18.70 10.76 26.08
N SER A 207 -17.66 9.94 26.16
CA SER A 207 -16.85 9.52 25.01
C SER A 207 -17.70 8.83 23.95
N LYS A 208 -18.71 8.05 24.34
CA LYS A 208 -19.65 7.36 23.44
C LYS A 208 -20.56 8.34 22.68
N ILE A 209 -20.82 9.51 23.23
CA ILE A 209 -21.60 10.56 22.58
C ILE A 209 -20.73 11.26 21.53
N ASN A 210 -19.45 11.52 21.86
CA ASN A 210 -18.49 12.14 20.96
C ASN A 210 -18.18 11.29 19.69
N THR A 211 -18.36 9.99 19.78
CA THR A 211 -18.20 9.08 18.62
C THR A 211 -19.41 9.11 17.68
N LYS A 212 -20.57 9.56 18.14
CA LYS A 212 -21.83 9.52 17.39
C LYS A 212 -22.30 10.90 16.90
N TYR A 213 -22.05 11.96 17.67
CA TYR A 213 -22.59 13.28 17.41
C TYR A 213 -21.48 14.36 17.32
N LYS A 214 -21.64 15.27 16.36
CA LYS A 214 -20.87 16.52 16.30
C LYS A 214 -21.54 17.56 17.21
N MET A 215 -20.89 17.94 18.30
CA MET A 215 -21.42 18.85 19.29
C MET A 215 -20.79 20.23 19.20
N SER A 216 -21.56 21.27 19.50
CA SER A 216 -21.04 22.61 19.79
C SER A 216 -20.45 22.64 21.19
N LYS A 217 -19.55 23.61 21.47
CA LYS A 217 -19.00 23.81 22.82
C LYS A 217 -20.09 24.04 23.88
N ALA A 218 -21.20 24.70 23.51
CA ALA A 218 -22.33 24.94 24.41
C ALA A 218 -23.06 23.63 24.77
N GLN A 219 -23.29 22.74 23.79
CA GLN A 219 -23.91 21.44 24.01
C GLN A 219 -23.01 20.50 24.84
N GLU A 220 -21.71 20.52 24.61
CA GLU A 220 -20.76 19.76 25.42
C GLU A 220 -20.74 20.21 26.88
N LEU A 221 -20.82 21.51 27.14
CA LEU A 221 -20.91 22.10 28.48
C LEU A 221 -22.20 21.68 29.20
N GLN A 222 -23.32 21.67 28.49
CA GLN A 222 -24.62 21.23 29.05
C GLN A 222 -24.60 19.75 29.45
N ILE A 223 -24.00 18.91 28.63
CA ILE A 223 -23.86 17.47 28.93
C ILE A 223 -22.91 17.24 30.12
N LYS A 224 -21.76 17.95 30.17
CA LYS A 224 -20.81 17.87 31.29
C LYS A 224 -21.37 18.39 32.61
N SER A 225 -22.25 19.41 32.59
CA SER A 225 -22.89 19.91 33.79
C SER A 225 -23.91 18.91 34.40
N ALA A 226 -24.45 18.01 33.60
CA ALA A 226 -25.35 16.96 34.08
C ALA A 226 -24.63 15.86 34.90
N VAL A 227 -23.32 15.70 34.76
CA VAL A 227 -22.49 14.80 35.58
C VAL A 227 -22.31 15.27 37.01
N LYS A 228 -22.38 16.61 37.26
CA LYS A 228 -22.12 17.19 38.58
C LYS A 228 -23.35 17.25 39.50
N ASN A 229 -24.55 16.97 38.98
CA ASN A 229 -25.82 17.07 39.70
C ASN A 229 -26.51 15.71 39.94
N GLY A 230 -25.83 14.61 39.71
CA GLY A 230 -26.24 13.21 40.03
C GLY A 230 -25.17 12.55 40.88
#